data_a11d43ffadb36430ff19d8b2e2af1494
#
_entry.id   a11d43ffadb36430ff19d8b2e2af1494
#
_cell.length_a   1.000
_cell.length_b   1.000
_cell.length_c   1.000
_cell.angle_alpha   90.00
_cell.angle_beta   90.00
_cell.angle_gamma   90.00
#
_symmetry.space_group_name_H-M   'P 1'
#
loop_
_entity.id
_entity.type
_entity.pdbx_description
1 polymer ?
#
loop_
_entity_poly.entity_id
_entity_poly.type
_entity_poly.pdbx_seq_one_letter_code
_entity_poly.pdbx_strand_id
1 'polypeptide(L)'
;MSSEEFVKFLFTSESEDFNVIEGVMGVFDGETAGVSTAKISQILSSPVILCVDAEKLGESIRGIVKGFLKEIDIKGVVAIKISSQTHREIIKKALEREGIELLGAIPKSAEFQIPSRHLGLYLADELKTEKEKFESAFFNFFDTKKILDIFEKSKEREIDLKSSWYESFFGPVKNKLKGKKFAFLKLKYLQFIYPENIKILDIMGAESYIIDEQNISQTKKQSFDFLIIPGGYPELYGKEIEELKREIYEIINNSSFVIGECGGFEILSEKLIHDEKEVPMLGAFPFSIKIEKKLQALGWRKIILPNGDELKGHEFHYGKILNQKDKITKIFRLQDIYGNPKGEDGFLKGKFLGSWTHIYFPSNPSGILNLFRNLELWKSE
;
A
#
# COMPACT_ATOMS: atom_id res chain seq x y z
N MET A 1 14.22 -8.87 3.34
CA MET A 1 13.06 -9.63 2.90
C MET A 1 12.32 -10.13 4.15
N SER A 2 11.01 -10.03 4.18
CA SER A 2 10.22 -10.64 5.25
C SER A 2 10.39 -12.16 5.20
N SER A 3 10.60 -12.78 6.35
CA SER A 3 10.65 -14.25 6.45
C SER A 3 9.31 -14.86 6.00
N GLU A 4 9.30 -16.14 5.62
CA GLU A 4 8.05 -16.85 5.31
C GLU A 4 7.05 -16.75 6.47
N GLU A 5 7.54 -16.82 7.71
CA GLU A 5 6.74 -16.64 8.93
C GLU A 5 6.12 -15.24 9.01
N PHE A 6 6.79 -14.20 8.51
CA PHE A 6 6.22 -12.86 8.46
C PHE A 6 5.06 -12.76 7.46
N VAL A 7 5.18 -13.38 6.28
CA VAL A 7 4.07 -13.47 5.32
C VAL A 7 2.89 -14.20 5.95
N LYS A 8 3.14 -15.33 6.61
CA LYS A 8 2.10 -16.06 7.36
C LYS A 8 1.44 -15.17 8.41
N PHE A 9 2.23 -14.44 9.20
CA PHE A 9 1.71 -13.52 10.23
C PHE A 9 0.73 -12.49 9.67
N LEU A 10 0.97 -11.93 8.49
CA LEU A 10 0.08 -10.94 7.87
C LEU A 10 -1.33 -11.50 7.65
N PHE A 11 -1.45 -12.79 7.35
CA PHE A 11 -2.71 -13.44 7.02
C PHE A 11 -3.33 -14.29 8.13
N THR A 12 -2.64 -14.50 9.27
CA THR A 12 -3.19 -15.29 10.39
C THR A 12 -4.01 -14.50 11.40
N SER A 13 -3.97 -13.19 11.34
CA SER A 13 -4.49 -12.35 12.43
C SER A 13 -5.81 -11.65 12.10
N GLU A 14 -6.36 -11.90 10.93
CA GLU A 14 -7.65 -11.38 10.51
C GLU A 14 -8.71 -12.46 10.75
N SER A 15 -9.78 -12.08 11.46
CA SER A 15 -10.93 -12.94 11.74
C SER A 15 -11.92 -13.03 10.57
N GLU A 16 -11.48 -12.68 9.37
CA GLU A 16 -12.29 -12.74 8.17
C GLU A 16 -12.45 -14.17 7.69
N ASP A 17 -13.65 -14.52 7.21
CA ASP A 17 -13.92 -15.85 6.66
C ASP A 17 -13.08 -16.19 5.44
N PHE A 18 -12.70 -15.17 4.65
CA PHE A 18 -11.93 -15.30 3.41
C PHE A 18 -10.99 -14.11 3.15
N ASN A 19 -9.83 -14.41 2.59
CA ASN A 19 -8.88 -13.42 2.08
C ASN A 19 -8.74 -13.55 0.55
N VAL A 20 -8.86 -12.43 -0.16
CA VAL A 20 -8.55 -12.34 -1.58
C VAL A 20 -7.26 -11.54 -1.75
N ILE A 21 -6.24 -12.17 -2.30
CA ILE A 21 -4.91 -11.56 -2.50
C ILE A 21 -4.75 -11.24 -3.98
N GLU A 22 -4.61 -9.96 -4.32
CA GLU A 22 -4.28 -9.53 -5.67
C GLU A 22 -2.77 -9.58 -5.91
N GLY A 23 -2.35 -10.32 -6.95
CA GLY A 23 -1.00 -10.25 -7.48
C GLY A 23 -0.86 -9.01 -8.36
N VAL A 24 -0.07 -8.04 -7.92
CA VAL A 24 0.02 -6.69 -8.55
C VAL A 24 0.61 -6.70 -9.96
N MET A 25 1.46 -7.69 -10.26
CA MET A 25 2.18 -7.81 -11.54
C MET A 25 2.06 -9.24 -12.09
N GLY A 26 2.89 -9.60 -13.04
CA GLY A 26 2.96 -10.98 -13.51
C GLY A 26 3.34 -11.97 -12.40
N VAL A 27 2.98 -13.22 -12.58
CA VAL A 27 3.10 -14.28 -11.55
C VAL A 27 4.52 -14.40 -10.97
N PHE A 28 5.55 -14.23 -11.79
CA PHE A 28 6.96 -14.32 -11.38
C PHE A 28 7.64 -12.97 -11.14
N ASP A 29 6.93 -11.86 -11.43
CA ASP A 29 7.52 -10.55 -11.23
C ASP A 29 7.81 -10.32 -9.74
N GLY A 30 9.01 -9.82 -9.45
CA GLY A 30 9.50 -9.69 -8.09
C GLY A 30 10.25 -10.91 -7.54
N GLU A 31 10.44 -11.99 -8.32
CA GLU A 31 11.14 -13.20 -7.88
C GLU A 31 12.57 -12.91 -7.42
N THR A 32 13.30 -12.08 -8.15
CA THR A 32 14.66 -11.64 -7.75
C THR A 32 14.68 -10.97 -6.38
N ALA A 33 13.61 -10.31 -5.99
CA ALA A 33 13.41 -9.72 -4.66
C ALA A 33 12.79 -10.72 -3.66
N GLY A 34 12.38 -11.91 -4.11
CA GLY A 34 11.74 -12.97 -3.33
C GLY A 34 10.32 -12.64 -2.88
N VAL A 35 9.61 -11.82 -3.65
CA VAL A 35 8.25 -11.33 -3.33
C VAL A 35 7.27 -11.49 -4.50
N SER A 36 7.51 -12.47 -5.39
CA SER A 36 6.61 -12.75 -6.49
C SER A 36 5.26 -13.31 -6.00
N THR A 37 4.21 -13.13 -6.80
CA THR A 37 2.89 -13.74 -6.54
C THR A 37 3.01 -15.26 -6.38
N ALA A 38 3.83 -15.91 -7.20
CA ALA A 38 4.12 -17.35 -7.07
C ALA A 38 4.67 -17.69 -5.68
N LYS A 39 5.68 -16.94 -5.20
CA LYS A 39 6.28 -17.20 -3.88
C LYS A 39 5.27 -16.99 -2.74
N ILE A 40 4.45 -15.96 -2.81
CA ILE A 40 3.40 -15.70 -1.80
C ILE A 40 2.37 -16.84 -1.78
N SER A 41 1.88 -17.26 -2.96
CA SER A 41 0.92 -18.37 -3.04
C SER A 41 1.49 -19.68 -2.48
N GLN A 42 2.77 -19.97 -2.72
CA GLN A 42 3.46 -21.14 -2.16
C GLN A 42 3.58 -21.08 -0.65
N ILE A 43 4.02 -19.92 -0.07
CA ILE A 43 4.16 -19.73 1.38
C ILE A 43 2.82 -19.94 2.09
N LEU A 44 1.74 -19.38 1.52
CA LEU A 44 0.41 -19.46 2.09
C LEU A 44 -0.32 -20.75 1.70
N SER A 45 0.26 -21.57 0.82
CA SER A 45 -0.42 -22.71 0.19
C SER A 45 -1.77 -22.31 -0.41
N SER A 46 -1.89 -21.08 -0.92
CA SER A 46 -3.14 -20.54 -1.42
C SER A 46 -3.41 -21.00 -2.85
N PRO A 47 -4.67 -21.39 -3.18
CA PRO A 47 -5.06 -21.66 -4.55
C PRO A 47 -5.00 -20.37 -5.38
N VAL A 48 -4.70 -20.49 -6.66
CA VAL A 48 -4.58 -19.35 -7.58
C VAL A 48 -5.67 -19.40 -8.63
N ILE A 49 -6.36 -18.29 -8.83
CA ILE A 49 -7.19 -18.01 -9.99
C ILE A 49 -6.36 -17.13 -10.92
N LEU A 50 -5.99 -17.67 -12.08
CA LEU A 50 -5.11 -16.97 -13.02
C LEU A 50 -5.94 -16.07 -13.96
N CYS A 51 -5.70 -14.77 -13.94
CA CYS A 51 -6.29 -13.83 -14.89
C CYS A 51 -5.40 -13.74 -16.15
N VAL A 52 -5.97 -14.00 -17.33
CA VAL A 52 -5.23 -14.01 -18.60
C VAL A 52 -5.88 -13.06 -19.60
N ASP A 53 -5.10 -12.13 -20.13
CA ASP A 53 -5.52 -11.33 -21.29
C ASP A 53 -5.60 -12.23 -22.52
N ALA A 54 -6.81 -12.55 -22.95
CA ALA A 54 -7.08 -13.44 -24.08
C ALA A 54 -7.20 -12.67 -25.41
N GLU A 55 -6.92 -11.36 -25.44
CA GLU A 55 -6.95 -10.63 -26.70
C GLU A 55 -5.96 -11.25 -27.69
N LYS A 56 -6.46 -11.67 -28.85
CA LYS A 56 -5.67 -12.35 -29.89
C LYS A 56 -5.08 -13.72 -29.49
N LEU A 57 -5.50 -14.29 -28.35
CA LEU A 57 -5.19 -15.65 -27.97
C LEU A 57 -6.31 -16.59 -28.41
N GLY A 58 -5.95 -17.78 -28.81
CA GLY A 58 -6.85 -18.93 -28.98
C GLY A 58 -6.33 -20.10 -28.15
N GLU A 59 -6.13 -21.24 -28.77
CA GLU A 59 -5.60 -22.44 -28.10
C GLU A 59 -4.20 -22.23 -27.48
N SER A 60 -3.46 -21.20 -27.90
CA SER A 60 -2.14 -20.85 -27.35
C SER A 60 -2.17 -20.45 -25.87
N ILE A 61 -3.34 -20.14 -25.29
CA ILE A 61 -3.52 -19.94 -23.85
C ILE A 61 -2.97 -21.11 -23.02
N ARG A 62 -2.98 -22.33 -23.58
CA ARG A 62 -2.40 -23.53 -22.97
C ARG A 62 -0.93 -23.36 -22.62
N GLY A 63 -0.16 -22.71 -23.51
CA GLY A 63 1.27 -22.47 -23.29
C GLY A 63 1.51 -21.58 -22.05
N ILE A 64 0.68 -20.55 -21.87
CA ILE A 64 0.73 -19.65 -20.71
C ILE A 64 0.43 -20.44 -19.43
N VAL A 65 -0.71 -21.14 -19.40
CA VAL A 65 -1.14 -21.89 -18.21
C VAL A 65 -0.15 -23.00 -17.85
N LYS A 66 0.34 -23.77 -18.83
CA LYS A 66 1.36 -24.80 -18.62
C LYS A 66 2.65 -24.27 -18.00
N GLY A 67 3.04 -23.05 -18.37
CA GLY A 67 4.23 -22.41 -17.81
C GLY A 67 4.12 -22.22 -16.31
N PHE A 68 2.92 -21.86 -15.81
CA PHE A 68 2.69 -21.59 -14.40
C PHE A 68 2.29 -22.83 -13.58
N LEU A 69 1.66 -23.84 -14.18
CA LEU A 69 1.16 -25.03 -13.46
C LEU A 69 2.22 -25.81 -12.67
N LYS A 70 3.50 -25.68 -13.07
CA LYS A 70 4.61 -26.33 -12.35
C LYS A 70 4.99 -25.63 -11.05
N GLU A 71 4.67 -24.36 -10.96
CA GLU A 71 5.14 -23.48 -9.89
C GLU A 71 4.03 -23.11 -8.89
N ILE A 72 2.77 -23.06 -9.35
CA ILE A 72 1.64 -22.61 -8.54
C ILE A 72 0.40 -23.50 -8.70
N ASP A 73 -0.43 -23.57 -7.67
CA ASP A 73 -1.66 -24.34 -7.62
C ASP A 73 -2.82 -23.59 -8.30
N ILE A 74 -2.86 -23.64 -9.65
CA ILE A 74 -3.92 -23.01 -10.43
C ILE A 74 -5.21 -23.84 -10.35
N LYS A 75 -6.28 -23.25 -9.81
CA LYS A 75 -7.61 -23.88 -9.73
C LYS A 75 -8.53 -23.49 -10.87
N GLY A 76 -8.23 -22.44 -11.58
CA GLY A 76 -8.97 -22.03 -12.75
C GLY A 76 -8.43 -20.74 -13.37
N VAL A 77 -9.01 -20.40 -14.51
CA VAL A 77 -8.62 -19.22 -15.30
C VAL A 77 -9.82 -18.29 -15.47
N VAL A 78 -9.58 -17.00 -15.35
CA VAL A 78 -10.46 -15.92 -15.81
C VAL A 78 -9.83 -15.34 -17.07
N ALA A 79 -10.49 -15.51 -18.22
CA ALA A 79 -10.06 -14.94 -19.48
C ALA A 79 -10.69 -13.57 -19.70
N ILE A 80 -9.88 -12.54 -19.86
CA ILE A 80 -10.36 -11.17 -20.12
C ILE A 80 -10.21 -10.82 -21.60
N LYS A 81 -11.00 -9.84 -22.08
CA LYS A 81 -11.06 -9.38 -23.47
C LYS A 81 -11.52 -10.46 -24.45
N ILE A 82 -12.47 -11.26 -24.05
CA ILE A 82 -13.12 -12.23 -24.94
C ILE A 82 -13.91 -11.49 -26.03
N SER A 83 -13.71 -11.85 -27.29
CA SER A 83 -14.30 -11.17 -28.45
C SER A 83 -15.64 -11.73 -28.92
N SER A 84 -15.94 -12.99 -28.63
CA SER A 84 -17.15 -13.68 -29.08
C SER A 84 -17.44 -14.96 -28.30
N GLN A 85 -18.65 -15.52 -28.43
CA GLN A 85 -18.97 -16.82 -27.87
C GLN A 85 -18.10 -17.94 -28.45
N THR A 86 -17.80 -17.90 -29.74
CA THR A 86 -16.89 -18.86 -30.38
C THR A 86 -15.48 -18.78 -29.75
N HIS A 87 -14.98 -17.56 -29.50
CA HIS A 87 -13.69 -17.37 -28.85
C HIS A 87 -13.71 -17.95 -27.43
N ARG A 88 -14.77 -17.70 -26.66
CA ARG A 88 -14.96 -18.31 -25.34
C ARG A 88 -14.88 -19.85 -25.39
N GLU A 89 -15.57 -20.48 -26.35
CA GLU A 89 -15.55 -21.94 -26.48
C GLU A 89 -14.17 -22.49 -26.87
N ILE A 90 -13.42 -21.78 -27.72
CA ILE A 90 -12.04 -22.14 -28.06
C ILE A 90 -11.17 -22.11 -26.80
N ILE A 91 -11.22 -21.02 -26.03
CA ILE A 91 -10.45 -20.88 -24.80
C ILE A 91 -10.84 -21.96 -23.79
N LYS A 92 -12.14 -22.20 -23.57
CA LYS A 92 -12.64 -23.22 -22.66
C LYS A 92 -12.10 -24.62 -23.02
N LYS A 93 -12.26 -25.05 -24.27
CA LYS A 93 -11.75 -26.37 -24.75
C LYS A 93 -10.24 -26.47 -24.65
N ALA A 94 -9.53 -25.37 -24.86
CA ALA A 94 -8.08 -25.35 -24.72
C ALA A 94 -7.65 -25.58 -23.26
N LEU A 95 -8.32 -24.95 -22.30
CA LEU A 95 -8.04 -25.11 -20.87
C LEU A 95 -8.44 -26.50 -20.36
N GLU A 96 -9.58 -27.03 -20.78
CA GLU A 96 -10.03 -28.39 -20.44
C GLU A 96 -9.01 -29.48 -20.79
N ARG A 97 -8.24 -29.31 -21.90
CA ARG A 97 -7.15 -30.23 -22.28
C ARG A 97 -5.99 -30.22 -21.27
N GLU A 98 -5.86 -29.20 -20.46
CA GLU A 98 -4.87 -29.10 -19.40
C GLU A 98 -5.47 -29.40 -18.00
N GLY A 99 -6.73 -29.82 -17.96
CA GLY A 99 -7.44 -30.08 -16.70
C GLY A 99 -7.79 -28.82 -15.91
N ILE A 100 -7.80 -27.66 -16.55
CA ILE A 100 -8.05 -26.35 -15.93
C ILE A 100 -9.43 -25.83 -16.35
N GLU A 101 -10.16 -25.29 -15.39
CA GLU A 101 -11.49 -24.73 -15.63
C GLU A 101 -11.44 -23.26 -16.06
N LEU A 102 -12.33 -22.88 -16.98
CA LEU A 102 -12.63 -21.48 -17.26
C LEU A 102 -13.66 -20.99 -16.23
N LEU A 103 -13.21 -20.21 -15.26
CA LEU A 103 -14.04 -19.65 -14.17
C LEU A 103 -14.70 -18.33 -14.54
N GLY A 104 -14.20 -17.65 -15.54
CA GLY A 104 -14.78 -16.40 -16.02
C GLY A 104 -14.35 -16.08 -17.44
N ALA A 105 -15.24 -15.41 -18.19
CA ALA A 105 -14.99 -14.97 -19.55
C ALA A 105 -15.51 -13.56 -19.73
N ILE A 106 -14.64 -12.57 -19.54
CA ILE A 106 -15.00 -11.14 -19.55
C ILE A 106 -14.83 -10.59 -20.97
N PRO A 107 -15.89 -10.02 -21.56
CA PRO A 107 -15.81 -9.42 -22.88
C PRO A 107 -14.97 -8.15 -22.90
N LYS A 108 -14.46 -7.78 -24.08
CA LYS A 108 -13.81 -6.49 -24.31
C LYS A 108 -14.88 -5.40 -24.39
N SER A 109 -15.34 -4.91 -23.25
CA SER A 109 -16.38 -3.87 -23.15
C SER A 109 -15.87 -2.71 -22.30
N ALA A 110 -16.29 -1.49 -22.62
CA ALA A 110 -15.98 -0.31 -21.85
C ALA A 110 -16.54 -0.34 -20.41
N GLU A 111 -17.55 -1.16 -20.16
CA GLU A 111 -18.18 -1.31 -18.84
C GLU A 111 -17.25 -1.85 -17.77
N PHE A 112 -16.17 -2.54 -18.18
CA PHE A 112 -15.17 -3.12 -17.28
C PHE A 112 -13.88 -2.31 -17.21
N GLN A 113 -13.83 -1.11 -17.76
CA GLN A 113 -12.66 -0.27 -17.69
C GLN A 113 -12.77 0.66 -16.48
N ILE A 114 -11.93 0.41 -15.49
CA ILE A 114 -11.69 1.41 -14.45
C ILE A 114 -10.86 2.52 -15.09
N PRO A 115 -11.36 3.77 -15.13
CA PRO A 115 -10.61 4.87 -15.70
C PRO A 115 -9.28 5.02 -14.94
N SER A 116 -8.19 5.16 -15.67
CA SER A 116 -6.90 5.52 -15.06
C SER A 116 -6.82 7.02 -14.86
N ARG A 117 -6.32 7.47 -13.73
CA ARG A 117 -5.92 8.87 -13.52
C ARG A 117 -4.52 9.11 -14.07
N HIS A 118 -4.23 10.38 -14.34
CA HIS A 118 -2.91 10.79 -14.80
C HIS A 118 -1.80 10.44 -13.77
N LEU A 119 -2.15 10.35 -12.49
CA LEU A 119 -1.23 10.12 -11.36
C LEU A 119 -1.53 8.83 -10.57
N GLY A 120 -2.24 7.88 -11.13
CA GLY A 120 -2.49 6.61 -10.45
C GLY A 120 -3.91 6.04 -10.60
N LEU A 121 -4.28 5.15 -9.69
CA LEU A 121 -5.58 4.50 -9.68
C LEU A 121 -6.63 5.36 -8.94
N TYR A 122 -7.90 5.17 -9.28
CA TYR A 122 -8.99 5.67 -8.46
C TYR A 122 -8.99 4.98 -7.10
N LEU A 123 -9.29 5.73 -6.05
CA LEU A 123 -9.48 5.15 -4.72
C LEU A 123 -10.77 4.31 -4.72
N ALA A 124 -10.79 3.23 -3.94
CA ALA A 124 -11.95 2.33 -3.87
C ALA A 124 -13.24 3.07 -3.51
N ASP A 125 -13.16 4.08 -2.64
CA ASP A 125 -14.32 4.90 -2.24
C ASP A 125 -14.86 5.78 -3.36
N GLU A 126 -14.07 6.12 -4.37
CA GLU A 126 -14.50 6.90 -5.53
C GLU A 126 -15.25 6.04 -6.57
N LEU A 127 -15.08 4.71 -6.48
CA LEU A 127 -15.74 3.74 -7.36
C LEU A 127 -17.05 3.19 -6.78
N LYS A 128 -17.52 3.68 -5.64
CA LYS A 128 -18.76 3.20 -4.99
C LYS A 128 -20.00 3.27 -5.90
N THR A 129 -20.06 4.27 -6.79
CA THR A 129 -21.16 4.41 -7.77
C THR A 129 -21.16 3.33 -8.84
N GLU A 130 -20.06 2.63 -9.05
CA GLU A 130 -19.93 1.56 -10.04
C GLU A 130 -20.13 0.16 -9.44
N LYS A 131 -20.35 0.05 -8.13
CA LYS A 131 -20.44 -1.23 -7.41
C LYS A 131 -21.50 -2.16 -8.02
N GLU A 132 -22.71 -1.66 -8.29
CA GLU A 132 -23.81 -2.46 -8.86
C GLU A 132 -23.47 -3.00 -10.25
N LYS A 133 -22.72 -2.23 -11.06
CA LYS A 133 -22.27 -2.67 -12.38
C LYS A 133 -21.25 -3.82 -12.24
N PHE A 134 -20.28 -3.70 -11.31
CA PHE A 134 -19.31 -4.75 -11.05
C PHE A 134 -19.98 -6.01 -10.51
N GLU A 135 -20.94 -5.89 -9.60
CA GLU A 135 -21.71 -7.03 -9.09
C GLU A 135 -22.49 -7.73 -10.21
N SER A 136 -23.23 -6.98 -11.03
CA SER A 136 -23.95 -7.53 -12.17
C SER A 136 -23.00 -8.24 -13.15
N ALA A 137 -21.87 -7.62 -13.45
CA ALA A 137 -20.86 -8.18 -14.32
C ALA A 137 -20.27 -9.49 -13.74
N PHE A 138 -20.00 -9.52 -12.44
CA PHE A 138 -19.50 -10.72 -11.77
C PHE A 138 -20.47 -11.89 -11.94
N PHE A 139 -21.76 -11.69 -11.65
CA PHE A 139 -22.77 -12.74 -11.80
C PHE A 139 -22.99 -13.17 -13.26
N ASN A 140 -22.79 -12.28 -14.23
CA ASN A 140 -23.01 -12.58 -15.64
C ASN A 140 -21.84 -13.30 -16.32
N PHE A 141 -20.60 -13.04 -15.89
CA PHE A 141 -19.40 -13.49 -16.61
C PHE A 141 -18.55 -14.50 -15.85
N PHE A 142 -18.85 -14.78 -14.58
CA PHE A 142 -18.11 -15.72 -13.75
C PHE A 142 -18.98 -16.92 -13.35
N ASP A 143 -18.34 -18.06 -13.22
CA ASP A 143 -18.90 -19.24 -12.55
C ASP A 143 -18.75 -19.09 -11.03
N THR A 144 -19.66 -18.33 -10.44
CA THR A 144 -19.63 -17.98 -9.01
C THR A 144 -19.64 -19.21 -8.11
N LYS A 145 -20.36 -20.27 -8.52
CA LYS A 145 -20.42 -21.52 -7.74
C LYS A 145 -19.05 -22.15 -7.64
N LYS A 146 -18.33 -22.29 -8.76
CA LYS A 146 -16.99 -22.89 -8.76
C LYS A 146 -15.99 -22.03 -7.99
N ILE A 147 -16.11 -20.71 -8.09
CA ILE A 147 -15.27 -19.81 -7.29
C ILE A 147 -15.52 -20.01 -5.81
N LEU A 148 -16.77 -20.07 -5.37
CA LEU A 148 -17.12 -20.37 -3.97
C LEU A 148 -16.59 -21.73 -3.52
N ASP A 149 -16.70 -22.77 -4.36
CA ASP A 149 -16.15 -24.11 -4.09
C ASP A 149 -14.62 -24.06 -3.85
N ILE A 150 -13.90 -23.19 -4.56
CA ILE A 150 -12.45 -22.99 -4.34
C ILE A 150 -12.21 -22.37 -2.94
N PHE A 151 -12.99 -21.35 -2.58
CA PHE A 151 -12.90 -20.73 -1.26
C PHE A 151 -13.21 -21.72 -0.14
N GLU A 152 -14.30 -22.48 -0.26
CA GLU A 152 -14.69 -23.48 0.76
C GLU A 152 -13.63 -24.55 0.96
N LYS A 153 -13.03 -25.05 -0.12
CA LYS A 153 -11.92 -26.03 -0.05
C LYS A 153 -10.63 -25.44 0.50
N SER A 154 -10.48 -24.12 0.51
CA SER A 154 -9.31 -23.45 1.10
C SER A 154 -9.45 -23.23 2.61
N LYS A 155 -10.65 -23.29 3.18
CA LYS A 155 -10.93 -23.14 4.64
C LYS A 155 -10.19 -24.14 5.52
N GLU A 156 -9.87 -25.32 5.02
CA GLU A 156 -9.21 -26.39 5.78
C GLU A 156 -7.70 -26.17 5.95
N ARG A 157 -7.16 -25.08 5.41
CA ARG A 157 -5.71 -24.80 5.45
C ARG A 157 -5.40 -23.88 6.63
N GLU A 158 -4.98 -24.46 7.75
CA GLU A 158 -4.43 -23.69 8.85
C GLU A 158 -3.04 -23.13 8.46
N ILE A 159 -2.86 -21.83 8.65
CA ILE A 159 -1.55 -21.21 8.54
C ILE A 159 -0.86 -21.38 9.90
N ASP A 160 0.05 -22.33 10.02
CA ASP A 160 0.84 -22.54 11.23
C ASP A 160 1.93 -21.47 11.36
N LEU A 161 1.76 -20.58 12.34
CA LEU A 161 2.72 -19.57 12.71
C LEU A 161 3.55 -20.03 13.89
N LYS A 162 4.87 -20.20 13.71
CA LYS A 162 5.77 -20.62 14.79
C LYS A 162 5.79 -19.59 15.92
N SER A 163 5.29 -19.96 17.10
CA SER A 163 5.29 -19.11 18.29
C SER A 163 6.68 -18.63 18.69
N SER A 164 7.72 -19.45 18.50
CA SER A 164 9.11 -19.08 18.75
C SER A 164 9.59 -17.94 17.83
N TRP A 165 9.14 -17.93 16.55
CA TRP A 165 9.43 -16.82 15.64
C TRP A 165 8.72 -15.54 16.10
N TYR A 166 7.44 -15.64 16.47
CA TYR A 166 6.66 -14.49 16.93
C TYR A 166 7.33 -13.81 18.14
N GLU A 167 7.69 -14.58 19.15
CA GLU A 167 8.37 -14.05 20.35
C GLU A 167 9.78 -13.50 20.03
N SER A 168 10.50 -14.14 19.13
CA SER A 168 11.82 -13.65 18.70
C SER A 168 11.72 -12.33 17.93
N PHE A 169 10.68 -12.18 17.08
CA PHE A 169 10.53 -11.02 16.20
C PHE A 169 9.88 -9.83 16.91
N PHE A 170 8.83 -10.05 17.69
CA PHE A 170 8.06 -9.00 18.35
C PHE A 170 8.41 -8.82 19.84
N GLY A 171 8.92 -9.84 20.51
CA GLY A 171 9.26 -9.78 21.94
C GLY A 171 10.11 -8.56 22.30
N PRO A 172 11.16 -8.20 21.52
CA PRO A 172 11.98 -7.01 21.81
C PRO A 172 11.21 -5.70 21.85
N VAL A 173 10.08 -5.60 21.11
CA VAL A 173 9.32 -4.35 20.96
C VAL A 173 7.97 -4.38 21.69
N LYS A 174 7.50 -5.56 22.12
CA LYS A 174 6.20 -5.75 22.78
C LYS A 174 6.03 -4.81 23.98
N ASN A 175 4.93 -4.04 23.98
CA ASN A 175 4.57 -3.07 25.02
C ASN A 175 5.59 -1.93 25.26
N LYS A 176 6.56 -1.70 24.37
CA LYS A 176 7.60 -0.66 24.53
C LYS A 176 7.09 0.77 24.28
N LEU A 177 5.90 0.94 23.68
CA LEU A 177 5.21 2.21 23.48
C LEU A 177 3.91 2.30 24.29
N LYS A 178 3.79 1.54 25.37
CA LYS A 178 2.60 1.57 26.25
C LYS A 178 2.32 3.00 26.74
N GLY A 179 1.07 3.44 26.56
CA GLY A 179 0.59 4.77 26.90
C GLY A 179 0.94 5.87 25.90
N LYS A 180 1.59 5.53 24.77
CA LYS A 180 1.81 6.45 23.67
C LYS A 180 0.62 6.46 22.74
N LYS A 181 0.22 7.67 22.27
CA LYS A 181 -0.93 7.89 21.39
C LYS A 181 -0.47 8.27 20.00
N PHE A 182 -0.88 7.46 19.03
CA PHE A 182 -0.64 7.67 17.62
C PHE A 182 -1.94 8.00 16.90
N ALA A 183 -1.97 9.10 16.15
CA ALA A 183 -3.08 9.45 15.29
C ALA A 183 -2.68 9.31 13.82
N PHE A 184 -3.57 8.75 13.02
CA PHE A 184 -3.45 8.68 11.56
C PHE A 184 -4.52 9.56 10.93
N LEU A 185 -4.11 10.55 10.16
CA LEU A 185 -5.03 11.47 9.47
C LEU A 185 -5.50 10.83 8.15
N LYS A 186 -6.62 10.12 8.18
CA LYS A 186 -7.22 9.43 7.03
C LYS A 186 -8.31 10.27 6.40
N LEU A 187 -7.94 11.21 5.55
CA LEU A 187 -8.88 12.03 4.79
C LEU A 187 -9.05 11.48 3.36
N LYS A 188 -10.10 11.92 2.67
CA LYS A 188 -10.42 11.52 1.29
C LYS A 188 -9.21 11.53 0.35
N TYR A 189 -8.29 12.44 0.56
CA TYR A 189 -7.07 12.60 -0.24
C TYR A 189 -5.79 12.09 0.43
N LEU A 190 -5.90 11.44 1.60
CA LEU A 190 -4.81 10.86 2.41
C LEU A 190 -5.20 9.44 2.84
N GLN A 191 -5.05 8.49 1.93
CA GLN A 191 -5.62 7.15 2.09
C GLN A 191 -4.56 6.04 2.21
N PHE A 192 -3.27 6.33 1.96
CA PHE A 192 -2.25 5.29 1.87
C PHE A 192 -1.69 4.93 3.24
N ILE A 193 -2.52 4.27 4.04
CA ILE A 193 -2.15 3.73 5.36
C ILE A 193 -1.99 2.22 5.21
N TYR A 194 -0.84 1.69 5.61
CA TYR A 194 -0.67 0.25 5.78
C TYR A 194 -1.36 -0.20 7.09
N PRO A 195 -2.37 -1.07 7.05
CA PRO A 195 -2.98 -1.61 8.26
C PRO A 195 -1.95 -2.28 9.17
N GLU A 196 -0.92 -2.89 8.57
CA GLU A 196 0.15 -3.55 9.29
C GLU A 196 1.01 -2.59 10.11
N ASN A 197 1.14 -1.32 9.68
CA ASN A 197 1.83 -0.30 10.47
C ASN A 197 1.09 -0.06 11.80
N ILE A 198 -0.24 0.02 11.76
CA ILE A 198 -1.09 0.15 12.94
C ILE A 198 -0.92 -1.07 13.83
N LYS A 199 -0.99 -2.28 13.27
CA LYS A 199 -0.83 -3.54 13.99
C LYS A 199 0.52 -3.65 14.71
N ILE A 200 1.61 -3.15 14.12
CA ILE A 200 2.91 -3.10 14.80
C ILE A 200 2.86 -2.15 16.00
N LEU A 201 2.23 -1.00 15.89
CA LEU A 201 2.05 -0.08 17.01
C LEU A 201 1.21 -0.71 18.14
N ASP A 202 0.16 -1.45 17.80
CA ASP A 202 -0.66 -2.17 18.78
C ASP A 202 0.14 -3.25 19.51
N ILE A 203 1.00 -4.01 18.80
CA ILE A 203 1.95 -4.97 19.43
C ILE A 203 2.92 -4.24 20.36
N MET A 204 3.35 -3.03 19.99
CA MET A 204 4.19 -2.19 20.85
C MET A 204 3.42 -1.58 22.04
N GLY A 205 2.10 -1.80 22.12
CA GLY A 205 1.24 -1.33 23.21
C GLY A 205 0.82 0.14 23.09
N ALA A 206 0.99 0.75 21.93
CA ALA A 206 0.50 2.09 21.65
C ALA A 206 -1.03 2.11 21.48
N GLU A 207 -1.62 3.28 21.68
CA GLU A 207 -3.02 3.55 21.36
C GLU A 207 -3.09 4.20 19.97
N SER A 208 -3.75 3.52 19.00
CA SER A 208 -3.87 4.01 17.62
C SER A 208 -5.24 4.61 17.35
N TYR A 209 -5.29 5.82 16.78
CA TYR A 209 -6.49 6.58 16.46
C TYR A 209 -6.54 6.88 14.96
N ILE A 210 -7.68 6.60 14.31
CA ILE A 210 -7.94 7.04 12.94
C ILE A 210 -8.78 8.32 13.01
N ILE A 211 -8.26 9.38 12.42
CA ILE A 211 -8.95 10.68 12.32
C ILE A 211 -9.38 10.86 10.87
N ASP A 212 -10.68 10.97 10.65
CA ASP A 212 -11.33 11.19 9.36
C ASP A 212 -12.25 12.40 9.36
N GLU A 213 -12.92 12.68 8.23
CA GLU A 213 -13.83 13.82 8.10
C GLU A 213 -15.00 13.77 9.08
N GLN A 214 -15.40 12.59 9.55
CA GLN A 214 -16.55 12.42 10.44
C GLN A 214 -16.19 12.74 11.89
N ASN A 215 -14.96 12.47 12.31
CA ASN A 215 -14.54 12.60 13.70
C ASN A 215 -13.51 13.71 13.96
N ILE A 216 -12.94 14.34 12.92
CA ILE A 216 -11.88 15.35 13.06
C ILE A 216 -12.26 16.51 13.98
N SER A 217 -13.50 16.99 13.91
CA SER A 217 -13.99 18.11 14.74
C SER A 217 -14.07 17.76 16.22
N GLN A 218 -14.28 16.49 16.56
CA GLN A 218 -14.33 15.99 17.93
C GLN A 218 -12.93 15.68 18.47
N THR A 219 -12.05 15.21 17.60
CA THR A 219 -10.73 14.68 17.94
C THR A 219 -9.64 15.76 17.99
N LYS A 220 -9.84 16.88 17.31
CA LYS A 220 -8.83 17.96 17.14
C LYS A 220 -8.29 18.59 18.44
N LYS A 221 -8.99 18.44 19.55
CA LYS A 221 -8.55 18.91 20.88
C LYS A 221 -7.79 17.85 21.69
N GLN A 222 -7.72 16.61 21.20
CA GLN A 222 -6.96 15.54 21.85
C GLN A 222 -5.46 15.75 21.62
N SER A 223 -4.66 15.33 22.60
CA SER A 223 -3.20 15.35 22.48
C SER A 223 -2.69 13.99 22.02
N PHE A 224 -1.73 14.02 21.09
CA PHE A 224 -1.08 12.83 20.55
C PHE A 224 0.43 12.94 20.70
N ASP A 225 1.10 11.81 20.96
CA ASP A 225 2.56 11.77 20.89
C ASP A 225 3.02 11.88 19.43
N PHE A 226 2.32 11.20 18.51
CA PHE A 226 2.62 11.21 17.09
C PHE A 226 1.36 11.39 16.25
N LEU A 227 1.42 12.31 15.29
CA LEU A 227 0.46 12.44 14.20
C LEU A 227 1.12 11.96 12.91
N ILE A 228 0.54 10.95 12.27
CA ILE A 228 0.99 10.45 10.98
C ILE A 228 0.01 10.96 9.91
N ILE A 229 0.54 11.72 8.96
CA ILE A 229 -0.18 12.21 7.79
C ILE A 229 0.27 11.33 6.62
N PRO A 230 -0.56 10.38 6.16
CA PRO A 230 -0.16 9.37 5.18
C PRO A 230 -0.08 9.95 3.77
N GLY A 231 0.35 9.11 2.84
CA GLY A 231 0.33 9.44 1.43
C GLY A 231 -1.07 9.56 0.84
N GLY A 232 -1.14 10.13 -0.34
CA GLY A 232 -2.36 10.36 -1.08
C GLY A 232 -2.14 11.32 -2.25
N TYR A 233 -3.22 12.00 -2.66
CA TYR A 233 -3.25 12.90 -3.81
C TYR A 233 -3.77 14.31 -3.43
N PRO A 234 -3.07 15.05 -2.56
CA PRO A 234 -3.54 16.35 -2.09
C PRO A 234 -3.67 17.38 -3.21
N GLU A 235 -2.90 17.25 -4.29
CA GLU A 235 -2.92 18.13 -5.45
C GLU A 235 -4.28 18.19 -6.16
N LEU A 236 -5.12 17.18 -5.97
CA LEU A 236 -6.46 17.11 -6.55
C LEU A 236 -7.56 17.71 -5.68
N TYR A 237 -7.25 18.03 -4.41
CA TYR A 237 -8.25 18.34 -3.38
C TYR A 237 -7.96 19.64 -2.61
N GLY A 238 -7.42 20.64 -3.31
CA GLY A 238 -7.03 21.90 -2.68
C GLY A 238 -8.15 22.62 -1.93
N LYS A 239 -9.40 22.49 -2.42
CA LYS A 239 -10.56 23.10 -1.77
C LYS A 239 -10.91 22.38 -0.46
N GLU A 240 -10.96 21.07 -0.46
CA GLU A 240 -11.22 20.24 0.70
C GLU A 240 -10.14 20.40 1.78
N ILE A 241 -8.88 20.57 1.35
CA ILE A 241 -7.78 20.88 2.27
C ILE A 241 -8.00 22.23 2.96
N GLU A 242 -8.39 23.25 2.21
CA GLU A 242 -8.64 24.58 2.77
C GLU A 242 -9.82 24.57 3.77
N GLU A 243 -10.88 23.80 3.48
CA GLU A 243 -12.05 23.63 4.35
C GLU A 243 -11.68 22.99 5.70
N LEU A 244 -10.75 22.02 5.73
CA LEU A 244 -10.32 21.32 6.96
C LEU A 244 -9.03 21.86 7.57
N LYS A 245 -8.44 22.87 6.96
CA LYS A 245 -7.12 23.38 7.34
C LYS A 245 -7.01 23.79 8.81
N ARG A 246 -8.04 24.41 9.34
CA ARG A 246 -8.08 24.83 10.75
C ARG A 246 -8.06 23.62 11.69
N GLU A 247 -8.87 22.61 11.42
CA GLU A 247 -8.93 21.38 12.21
C GLU A 247 -7.60 20.66 12.18
N ILE A 248 -6.99 20.55 10.99
CA ILE A 248 -5.67 19.93 10.83
C ILE A 248 -4.60 20.68 11.63
N TYR A 249 -4.61 22.04 11.61
CA TYR A 249 -3.69 22.83 12.43
C TYR A 249 -3.90 22.60 13.94
N GLU A 250 -5.15 22.49 14.40
CA GLU A 250 -5.43 22.22 15.81
C GLU A 250 -4.85 20.86 16.23
N ILE A 251 -5.01 19.80 15.41
CA ILE A 251 -4.42 18.48 15.67
C ILE A 251 -2.90 18.54 15.66
N ILE A 252 -2.30 19.18 14.65
CA ILE A 252 -0.85 19.36 14.54
C ILE A 252 -0.32 20.06 15.81
N ASN A 253 -0.97 21.12 16.28
CA ASN A 253 -0.53 21.85 17.45
C ASN A 253 -0.59 21.02 18.74
N ASN A 254 -1.57 20.11 18.82
CA ASN A 254 -1.76 19.20 19.94
C ASN A 254 -0.96 17.89 19.81
N SER A 255 -0.12 17.76 18.79
CA SER A 255 0.76 16.60 18.59
C SER A 255 2.21 16.95 18.91
N SER A 256 2.92 16.04 19.62
CA SER A 256 4.32 16.23 19.96
C SER A 256 5.23 16.11 18.73
N PHE A 257 4.91 15.15 17.83
CA PHE A 257 5.56 14.94 16.55
C PHE A 257 4.54 14.79 15.43
N VAL A 258 4.94 15.23 14.23
CA VAL A 258 4.13 15.13 13.01
C VAL A 258 5.00 14.50 11.92
N ILE A 259 4.55 13.38 11.39
CA ILE A 259 5.23 12.63 10.32
C ILE A 259 4.36 12.70 9.08
N GLY A 260 4.87 13.27 7.98
CA GLY A 260 4.19 13.33 6.69
C GLY A 260 4.89 12.42 5.68
N GLU A 261 4.15 11.49 5.07
CA GLU A 261 4.65 10.61 4.03
C GLU A 261 4.06 10.98 2.66
N CYS A 262 4.89 11.14 1.62
CA CYS A 262 4.47 11.42 0.24
C CYS A 262 3.45 12.57 0.17
N GLY A 263 2.16 12.32 -0.13
CA GLY A 263 1.11 13.32 -0.10
C GLY A 263 0.99 14.06 1.25
N GLY A 264 1.22 13.36 2.37
CA GLY A 264 1.29 13.97 3.70
C GLY A 264 2.49 14.92 3.85
N PHE A 265 3.62 14.60 3.24
CA PHE A 265 4.76 15.52 3.17
C PHE A 265 4.46 16.73 2.28
N GLU A 266 3.76 16.51 1.16
CA GLU A 266 3.31 17.58 0.27
C GLU A 266 2.42 18.61 1.00
N ILE A 267 1.48 18.15 1.83
CA ILE A 267 0.62 19.02 2.65
C ILE A 267 1.43 19.85 3.67
N LEU A 268 2.52 19.32 4.17
CA LEU A 268 3.38 20.03 5.13
C LEU A 268 4.25 21.12 4.47
N SER A 269 4.30 21.25 3.13
CA SER A 269 5.01 22.30 2.42
C SER A 269 4.31 23.68 2.54
N GLU A 270 4.92 24.76 2.04
CA GLU A 270 4.27 26.09 1.97
C GLU A 270 3.12 26.08 0.97
N LYS A 271 3.33 25.49 -0.20
CA LYS A 271 2.32 25.40 -1.25
C LYS A 271 2.62 24.25 -2.21
N LEU A 272 1.56 23.76 -2.81
CA LEU A 272 1.60 22.77 -3.88
C LEU A 272 1.29 23.44 -5.22
N ILE A 273 2.05 23.10 -6.24
CA ILE A 273 1.88 23.63 -7.60
C ILE A 273 1.53 22.47 -8.52
N HIS A 274 0.32 22.50 -9.09
CA HIS A 274 -0.16 21.49 -10.03
C HIS A 274 -0.90 22.17 -11.19
N ASP A 275 -0.52 21.84 -12.43
CA ASP A 275 -1.07 22.45 -13.66
C ASP A 275 -1.15 23.98 -13.59
N GLU A 276 -0.03 24.61 -13.18
CA GLU A 276 0.12 26.07 -12.99
C GLU A 276 -0.77 26.70 -11.91
N LYS A 277 -1.56 25.90 -11.20
CA LYS A 277 -2.33 26.33 -10.04
C LYS A 277 -1.51 26.17 -8.77
N GLU A 278 -1.54 27.19 -7.94
CA GLU A 278 -0.90 27.17 -6.62
C GLU A 278 -1.97 26.98 -5.54
N VAL A 279 -1.77 25.99 -4.69
CA VAL A 279 -2.62 25.73 -3.53
C VAL A 279 -1.81 25.91 -2.25
N PRO A 280 -2.17 26.87 -1.36
CA PRO A 280 -1.49 27.05 -0.09
C PRO A 280 -1.66 25.82 0.80
N MET A 281 -0.55 25.32 1.32
CA MET A 281 -0.49 24.16 2.23
C MET A 281 -0.25 24.60 3.66
N LEU A 282 0.24 23.72 4.52
CA LEU A 282 0.35 23.99 5.96
C LEU A 282 1.60 24.78 6.36
N GLY A 283 2.60 24.90 5.50
CA GLY A 283 3.77 25.77 5.72
C GLY A 283 4.72 25.31 6.84
N ALA A 284 4.71 24.04 7.22
CA ALA A 284 5.64 23.50 8.19
C ALA A 284 7.08 23.50 7.64
N PHE A 285 7.23 23.20 6.34
CA PHE A 285 8.49 23.26 5.62
C PHE A 285 8.55 24.50 4.71
N PRO A 286 9.66 25.27 4.71
CA PRO A 286 9.79 26.53 3.99
C PRO A 286 10.18 26.32 2.53
N PHE A 287 9.41 25.53 1.81
CA PHE A 287 9.58 25.29 0.37
C PHE A 287 8.23 24.95 -0.27
N SER A 288 8.19 25.12 -1.59
CA SER A 288 7.04 24.68 -2.39
C SER A 288 7.32 23.32 -3.02
N ILE A 289 6.26 22.58 -3.32
CA ILE A 289 6.35 21.34 -4.08
C ILE A 289 5.59 21.50 -5.38
N LYS A 290 6.21 21.13 -6.51
CA LYS A 290 5.59 21.09 -7.81
C LYS A 290 5.33 19.66 -8.22
N ILE A 291 4.11 19.36 -8.63
CA ILE A 291 3.75 18.07 -9.22
C ILE A 291 4.14 18.10 -10.70
N GLU A 292 5.10 17.28 -11.05
CA GLU A 292 5.63 17.17 -12.41
C GLU A 292 4.85 16.12 -13.21
N LYS A 293 4.82 16.27 -14.53
CA LYS A 293 4.22 15.27 -15.43
C LYS A 293 5.05 13.98 -15.48
N LYS A 294 6.34 14.09 -15.22
CA LYS A 294 7.26 12.94 -15.18
C LYS A 294 7.41 12.44 -13.76
N LEU A 295 7.29 11.13 -13.60
CA LEU A 295 7.56 10.44 -12.35
C LEU A 295 8.96 10.77 -11.83
N GLN A 296 9.06 11.21 -10.56
CA GLN A 296 10.33 11.63 -9.95
C GLN A 296 11.04 10.43 -9.30
N ALA A 297 10.29 9.57 -8.63
CA ALA A 297 10.83 8.34 -8.06
C ALA A 297 9.81 7.22 -8.08
N LEU A 298 10.31 5.98 -8.26
CA LEU A 298 9.55 4.74 -8.18
C LEU A 298 10.45 3.64 -7.67
N GLY A 299 9.95 2.85 -6.73
CA GLY A 299 10.51 1.56 -6.35
C GLY A 299 10.77 1.41 -4.88
N TRP A 300 11.22 0.22 -4.53
CA TRP A 300 11.56 -0.16 -3.17
C TRP A 300 12.80 0.58 -2.67
N ARG A 301 12.78 0.92 -1.37
CA ARG A 301 13.89 1.61 -0.69
C ARG A 301 14.28 0.86 0.56
N LYS A 302 15.58 0.76 0.76
CA LYS A 302 16.19 0.55 2.06
C LYS A 302 16.48 1.93 2.64
N ILE A 303 15.99 2.20 3.83
CA ILE A 303 16.13 3.45 4.56
C ILE A 303 17.12 3.19 5.69
N ILE A 304 18.24 3.91 5.70
CA ILE A 304 19.26 3.80 6.74
C ILE A 304 19.11 5.00 7.65
N LEU A 305 18.77 4.74 8.91
CA LEU A 305 18.64 5.75 9.97
C LEU A 305 20.01 6.23 10.46
N PRO A 306 20.11 7.38 11.17
CA PRO A 306 21.38 7.89 11.73
C PRO A 306 22.09 6.91 12.66
N ASN A 307 21.34 6.11 13.42
CA ASN A 307 21.86 5.08 14.32
C ASN A 307 22.27 3.77 13.63
N GLY A 308 22.13 3.69 12.29
CA GLY A 308 22.46 2.52 11.49
C GLY A 308 21.35 1.50 11.33
N ASP A 309 20.18 1.68 11.94
CA ASP A 309 19.04 0.80 11.72
C ASP A 309 18.56 0.89 10.26
N GLU A 310 18.18 -0.27 9.72
CA GLU A 310 17.66 -0.38 8.36
C GLU A 310 16.15 -0.62 8.39
N LEU A 311 15.39 0.28 7.76
CA LEU A 311 13.96 0.12 7.48
C LEU A 311 13.76 -0.15 6.00
N LYS A 312 12.54 -0.56 5.63
CA LYS A 312 12.13 -0.70 4.22
C LYS A 312 10.87 0.11 3.97
N GLY A 313 10.75 0.55 2.74
CA GLY A 313 9.59 1.28 2.26
C GLY A 313 9.60 1.33 0.73
N HIS A 314 8.77 2.18 0.17
CA HIS A 314 8.79 2.45 -1.25
C HIS A 314 8.59 3.94 -1.51
N GLU A 315 9.08 4.41 -2.64
CA GLU A 315 8.77 5.73 -3.20
C GLU A 315 7.89 5.56 -4.42
N PHE A 316 6.91 6.43 -4.53
CA PHE A 316 6.11 6.63 -5.75
C PHE A 316 5.55 8.04 -5.73
N HIS A 317 6.27 9.00 -6.35
CA HIS A 317 5.83 10.38 -6.33
C HIS A 317 6.22 11.15 -7.60
N TYR A 318 5.43 12.16 -7.91
CA TYR A 318 5.63 13.13 -8.98
C TYR A 318 6.10 14.48 -8.44
N GLY A 319 6.02 14.67 -7.12
CA GLY A 319 6.39 15.89 -6.44
C GLY A 319 7.90 16.18 -6.52
N LYS A 320 8.24 17.47 -6.76
CA LYS A 320 9.61 17.99 -6.78
C LYS A 320 9.67 19.24 -5.91
N ILE A 321 10.61 19.27 -4.98
CA ILE A 321 10.84 20.44 -4.11
C ILE A 321 11.41 21.59 -4.94
N LEU A 322 10.83 22.77 -4.76
CA LEU A 322 11.27 24.05 -5.34
C LEU A 322 11.56 25.06 -4.22
N ASN A 323 12.48 26.00 -4.51
CA ASN A 323 12.74 27.17 -3.65
C ASN A 323 13.08 26.84 -2.19
N GLN A 324 13.79 25.74 -1.95
CA GLN A 324 14.29 25.45 -0.61
C GLN A 324 15.32 26.50 -0.20
N LYS A 325 14.95 27.42 0.69
CA LYS A 325 15.78 28.52 1.16
C LYS A 325 16.75 28.11 2.26
N ASP A 326 16.27 27.23 3.17
CA ASP A 326 17.03 26.78 4.31
C ASP A 326 17.55 25.37 4.11
N LYS A 327 18.73 25.11 4.68
CA LYS A 327 19.24 23.74 4.79
C LYS A 327 18.45 22.99 5.83
N ILE A 328 17.60 22.03 5.40
CA ILE A 328 16.84 21.17 6.30
C ILE A 328 17.62 19.86 6.45
N THR A 329 17.78 19.41 7.68
CA THR A 329 18.45 18.14 7.98
C THR A 329 17.66 16.98 7.36
N LYS A 330 18.37 16.10 6.67
CA LYS A 330 17.84 14.85 6.14
C LYS A 330 18.40 13.69 6.94
N ILE A 331 17.53 12.92 7.56
CA ILE A 331 17.96 11.86 8.48
C ILE A 331 17.93 10.46 7.86
N PHE A 332 17.42 10.31 6.63
CA PHE A 332 17.38 9.02 5.94
C PHE A 332 18.40 8.99 4.80
N ARG A 333 19.22 7.96 4.74
CA ARG A 333 20.00 7.61 3.55
C ARG A 333 19.27 6.48 2.82
N LEU A 334 19.01 6.68 1.54
CA LEU A 334 18.26 5.73 0.74
C LEU A 334 19.15 4.87 -0.16
N GLN A 335 18.80 3.60 -0.27
CA GLN A 335 19.37 2.66 -1.25
C GLN A 335 18.23 1.91 -1.95
N ASP A 336 18.51 1.42 -3.16
CA ASP A 336 17.62 0.46 -3.82
C ASP A 336 17.82 -0.98 -3.27
N ILE A 337 17.08 -1.94 -3.81
CA ILE A 337 17.18 -3.36 -3.39
C ILE A 337 18.53 -3.99 -3.66
N TYR A 338 19.35 -3.38 -4.52
CA TYR A 338 20.70 -3.84 -4.87
C TYR A 338 21.80 -3.15 -4.04
N GLY A 339 21.42 -2.21 -3.16
CA GLY A 339 22.34 -1.45 -2.33
C GLY A 339 22.90 -0.19 -3.01
N ASN A 340 22.44 0.17 -4.22
CA ASN A 340 22.88 1.40 -4.88
C ASN A 340 22.28 2.62 -4.19
N PRO A 341 23.06 3.69 -3.94
CA PRO A 341 22.56 4.93 -3.35
C PRO A 341 21.44 5.57 -4.16
N LYS A 342 20.38 6.04 -3.48
CA LYS A 342 19.23 6.77 -4.06
C LYS A 342 19.06 8.17 -3.48
N GLY A 343 20.06 8.67 -2.76
CA GLY A 343 20.04 9.98 -2.16
C GLY A 343 19.64 9.97 -0.69
N GLU A 344 19.10 11.11 -0.25
CA GLU A 344 18.72 11.35 1.14
C GLU A 344 17.25 11.81 1.19
N ASP A 345 16.57 11.43 2.27
CA ASP A 345 15.17 11.74 2.56
C ASP A 345 14.99 11.99 4.07
N GLY A 346 13.74 12.05 4.54
CA GLY A 346 13.47 12.26 5.96
C GLY A 346 13.83 13.66 6.42
N PHE A 347 13.19 14.68 5.83
CA PHE A 347 13.36 16.09 6.15
C PHE A 347 12.87 16.38 7.56
N LEU A 348 13.80 16.68 8.47
CA LEU A 348 13.52 16.96 9.87
C LEU A 348 13.64 18.45 10.18
N LYS A 349 12.55 19.05 10.67
CA LYS A 349 12.50 20.46 11.10
C LYS A 349 11.60 20.60 12.32
N GLY A 350 12.21 20.88 13.47
CA GLY A 350 11.47 20.96 14.74
C GLY A 350 10.73 19.65 15.03
N LYS A 351 9.42 19.72 15.20
CA LYS A 351 8.59 18.52 15.42
C LYS A 351 8.09 17.81 14.14
N PHE A 352 8.51 18.28 12.97
CA PHE A 352 8.06 17.77 11.68
C PHE A 352 9.10 16.88 11.03
N LEU A 353 8.69 15.70 10.63
CA LEU A 353 9.42 14.78 9.77
C LEU A 353 8.64 14.60 8.46
N GLY A 354 9.20 15.00 7.34
CA GLY A 354 8.62 14.81 6.01
C GLY A 354 9.44 13.81 5.21
N SER A 355 8.81 12.88 4.52
CA SER A 355 9.49 11.89 3.70
C SER A 355 8.70 11.59 2.42
N TRP A 356 9.41 11.41 1.31
CA TRP A 356 8.83 10.86 0.09
C TRP A 356 8.58 9.36 0.20
N THR A 357 9.33 8.70 1.09
CA THR A 357 9.26 7.27 1.27
C THR A 357 8.13 6.89 2.21
N HIS A 358 7.25 5.98 1.77
CA HIS A 358 6.29 5.31 2.62
C HIS A 358 6.98 4.22 3.42
N ILE A 359 7.05 4.38 4.73
CA ILE A 359 7.77 3.47 5.62
C ILE A 359 6.89 2.29 5.99
N TYR A 360 7.40 1.07 5.77
CA TYR A 360 6.71 -0.16 6.17
C TYR A 360 7.23 -0.65 7.52
N PHE A 361 6.49 -0.37 8.59
CA PHE A 361 6.92 -0.61 9.98
C PHE A 361 7.26 -2.08 10.27
N PRO A 362 6.50 -3.05 9.72
CA PRO A 362 6.82 -4.45 9.92
C PRO A 362 8.17 -4.89 9.36
N SER A 363 8.80 -4.09 8.51
CA SER A 363 10.11 -4.42 7.94
C SER A 363 11.22 -4.55 8.98
N ASN A 364 11.15 -3.76 10.05
CA ASN A 364 12.02 -3.80 11.22
C ASN A 364 11.36 -3.11 12.42
N PRO A 365 10.55 -3.82 13.23
CA PRO A 365 9.86 -3.23 14.35
C PRO A 365 10.80 -2.56 15.37
N SER A 366 11.99 -3.13 15.61
CA SER A 366 12.99 -2.53 16.51
C SER A 366 13.55 -1.21 15.97
N GLY A 367 13.82 -1.15 14.67
CA GLY A 367 14.24 0.10 14.00
C GLY A 367 13.16 1.17 14.06
N ILE A 368 11.88 0.81 13.90
CA ILE A 368 10.75 1.72 14.07
C ILE A 368 10.62 2.25 15.50
N LEU A 369 10.79 1.37 16.50
CA LEU A 369 10.80 1.79 17.90
C LEU A 369 11.93 2.79 18.15
N ASN A 370 13.11 2.56 17.60
CA ASN A 370 14.26 3.46 17.70
C ASN A 370 14.04 4.77 16.96
N LEU A 371 13.40 4.75 15.77
CA LEU A 371 12.99 5.96 15.06
C LEU A 371 12.15 6.86 15.98
N PHE A 372 11.05 6.36 16.53
CA PHE A 372 10.15 7.15 17.38
C PHE A 372 10.84 7.67 18.66
N ARG A 373 11.72 6.88 19.29
CA ARG A 373 12.43 7.28 20.50
C ARG A 373 13.51 8.34 20.24
N ASN A 374 14.13 8.29 19.07
CA ASN A 374 15.28 9.16 18.77
C ASN A 374 14.90 10.44 18.02
N LEU A 375 13.63 10.58 17.56
CA LEU A 375 13.20 11.80 16.87
C LEU A 375 13.43 13.06 17.72
N GLU A 376 13.28 12.99 19.04
CA GLU A 376 13.57 14.12 19.94
C GLU A 376 15.06 14.48 19.98
N LEU A 377 15.93 13.47 19.95
CA LEU A 377 17.40 13.65 19.97
C LEU A 377 17.88 14.26 18.64
N TRP A 378 17.32 13.82 17.53
CA TRP A 378 17.75 14.28 16.20
C TRP A 378 17.24 15.68 15.83
N LYS A 379 16.26 16.23 16.58
CA LYS A 379 15.81 17.63 16.42
C LYS A 379 16.89 18.66 16.73
N SER A 380 17.81 18.34 17.64
CA SER A 380 18.76 19.27 18.22
C SER A 380 20.09 19.35 17.46
N GLU A 381 20.27 18.53 16.45
CA GLU A 381 21.39 18.58 15.52
C GLU A 381 21.06 19.35 14.23
#